data_26eab79a357feeff20db43936c972851
#
_entry.id   26eab79a357feeff20db43936c972851
#
_cell.length_a   1.000
_cell.length_b   1.000
_cell.length_c   1.000
_cell.angle_alpha   90.00
_cell.angle_beta   90.00
_cell.angle_gamma   90.00
#
_symmetry.space_group_name_H-M   'P 1'
#
loop_
_entity.id
_entity.type
_entity.pdbx_description
1 polymer ?
#
loop_
_entity_poly.entity_id
_entity_poly.type
_entity_poly.pdbx_seq_one_letter_code
_entity_poly.pdbx_strand_id
1 'polypeptide(L)'
;MKRLLATLLAAGMALSIASCSNQDPEPVIEKTEDTTVTTAETKPHGWEGSYQSAQTEEHFTIYDVTDKGFKVEFYHFEEGLLEKFDYDMEYDNADRTIASQVGSADDNGGWEYCFAFGGSRITVTWQGNMDTYNRV
;
A
#
# COMPACT_ATOMS: atom_id res chain seq x y z
N MET A 1 -17.90 -35.16 33.42
CA MET A 1 -18.86 -34.79 34.51
C MET A 1 -18.91 -33.27 34.56
N LYS A 2 -20.13 -32.75 34.38
CA LYS A 2 -20.70 -31.50 34.91
C LYS A 2 -20.08 -30.19 34.39
N ARG A 3 -20.78 -29.49 33.51
CA ARG A 3 -21.97 -28.59 33.64
C ARG A 3 -21.55 -27.14 33.83
N LEU A 4 -21.95 -26.32 32.83
CA LEU A 4 -23.05 -25.33 32.79
C LEU A 4 -22.66 -24.01 33.45
N LEU A 5 -22.86 -22.86 32.91
CA LEU A 5 -23.99 -22.03 32.51
C LEU A 5 -23.42 -20.73 31.94
N ALA A 6 -23.72 -20.21 30.82
CA ALA A 6 -24.84 -19.39 30.39
C ALA A 6 -25.16 -18.20 31.32
N THR A 7 -24.88 -17.00 30.85
CA THR A 7 -25.79 -15.86 31.12
C THR A 7 -25.72 -14.83 29.99
N LEU A 8 -26.86 -14.70 29.37
CA LEU A 8 -27.32 -13.66 28.47
C LEU A 8 -27.58 -12.40 29.29
N LEU A 9 -27.18 -11.22 28.78
CA LEU A 9 -27.91 -9.98 29.14
C LEU A 9 -27.92 -9.06 27.93
N ALA A 10 -29.12 -8.94 27.41
CA ALA A 10 -29.54 -7.93 26.45
C ALA A 10 -30.14 -6.74 27.23
N ALA A 11 -29.78 -5.54 26.78
CA ALA A 11 -30.54 -4.30 26.97
C ALA A 11 -29.95 -3.32 25.95
N GLY A 12 -30.57 -2.78 24.97
CA GLY A 12 -31.93 -2.37 24.73
C GLY A 12 -32.16 -0.95 25.24
N MET A 13 -31.99 0.08 24.34
CA MET A 13 -32.69 1.38 24.36
C MET A 13 -32.21 2.13 23.11
N ALA A 14 -32.95 2.30 22.08
CA ALA A 14 -34.17 2.97 21.73
C ALA A 14 -34.19 4.50 21.93
N LEU A 15 -34.38 5.14 20.77
CA LEU A 15 -35.08 6.40 20.48
C LEU A 15 -34.57 7.73 21.04
N SER A 16 -34.20 8.61 20.08
CA SER A 16 -34.82 9.94 20.09
C SER A 16 -34.86 10.49 18.67
N ILE A 17 -36.05 10.47 18.11
CA ILE A 17 -36.49 11.26 16.98
C ILE A 17 -36.74 12.67 17.51
N ALA A 18 -36.05 13.66 17.00
CA ALA A 18 -36.50 15.03 17.09
C ALA A 18 -36.73 15.57 15.70
N SER A 19 -37.93 15.45 15.27
CA SER A 19 -38.55 16.23 14.21
C SER A 19 -38.62 17.68 14.66
N CYS A 20 -38.10 18.60 13.88
CA CYS A 20 -38.61 19.95 13.84
C CYS A 20 -38.66 20.41 12.40
N SER A 21 -39.85 20.64 12.03
CA SER A 21 -40.42 21.12 10.80
C SER A 21 -40.06 22.57 10.46
N ASN A 22 -40.10 22.80 9.15
CA ASN A 22 -40.55 24.00 8.46
C ASN A 22 -39.72 25.28 8.61
N GLN A 23 -39.02 25.58 7.53
CA GLN A 23 -39.24 26.86 6.87
C GLN A 23 -38.97 26.75 5.38
N ASP A 24 -39.85 27.37 4.66
CA ASP A 24 -40.09 27.44 3.24
C ASP A 24 -38.88 27.91 2.42
N PRO A 25 -38.76 27.44 1.18
CA PRO A 25 -37.61 27.77 0.34
C PRO A 25 -37.85 29.01 -0.49
N GLU A 26 -36.97 29.95 -0.38
CA GLU A 26 -36.78 30.90 -1.47
C GLU A 26 -35.88 30.32 -2.55
N PRO A 27 -36.17 30.55 -3.83
CA PRO A 27 -35.41 29.97 -4.92
C PRO A 27 -34.09 30.74 -5.07
N VAL A 28 -33.02 30.11 -4.65
CA VAL A 28 -31.69 30.57 -5.01
C VAL A 28 -31.36 30.06 -6.41
N ILE A 29 -31.13 31.01 -7.27
CA ILE A 29 -30.68 30.92 -8.65
C ILE A 29 -29.61 29.85 -8.78
N GLU A 30 -29.92 28.85 -9.58
CA GLU A 30 -28.97 27.87 -10.11
C GLU A 30 -27.83 28.59 -10.80
N LYS A 31 -26.70 28.66 -10.16
CA LYS A 31 -25.44 28.85 -10.84
C LYS A 31 -24.90 27.47 -11.12
N THR A 32 -25.11 27.03 -12.32
CA THR A 32 -24.48 25.84 -12.88
C THR A 32 -22.99 26.08 -12.84
N GLU A 33 -22.34 25.69 -11.77
CA GLU A 33 -20.91 25.46 -11.81
C GLU A 33 -20.74 24.08 -12.41
N ASP A 34 -20.22 24.12 -13.60
CA ASP A 34 -19.65 22.99 -14.30
C ASP A 34 -18.61 22.35 -13.38
N THR A 35 -19.07 21.37 -12.61
CA THR A 35 -18.17 20.53 -11.84
C THR A 35 -17.53 19.60 -12.84
N THR A 36 -16.50 20.09 -13.47
CA THR A 36 -15.50 19.24 -14.07
C THR A 36 -15.01 18.34 -12.95
N VAL A 37 -15.52 17.13 -12.91
CA VAL A 37 -14.92 16.06 -12.13
C VAL A 37 -13.57 15.83 -12.76
N THR A 38 -12.61 16.61 -12.34
CA THR A 38 -11.22 16.29 -12.51
C THR A 38 -11.07 15.01 -11.70
N THR A 39 -11.12 13.88 -12.41
CA THR A 39 -10.56 12.65 -11.88
C THR A 39 -9.17 13.04 -11.47
N ALA A 40 -8.96 13.28 -10.19
CA ALA A 40 -7.63 13.43 -9.65
C ALA A 40 -6.93 12.12 -10.04
N GLU A 41 -6.07 12.21 -11.05
CA GLU A 41 -5.06 11.18 -11.24
C GLU A 41 -4.40 11.08 -9.88
N THR A 42 -4.72 10.02 -9.16
CA THR A 42 -4.09 9.70 -7.90
C THR A 42 -2.63 9.51 -8.29
N LYS A 43 -1.85 10.54 -8.07
CA LYS A 43 -0.42 10.50 -8.33
C LYS A 43 0.06 9.21 -7.69
N PRO A 44 0.65 8.29 -8.44
CA PRO A 44 1.14 7.04 -7.87
C PRO A 44 1.93 7.41 -6.63
N HIS A 45 1.71 6.68 -5.54
CA HIS A 45 2.38 6.96 -4.28
C HIS A 45 3.83 7.26 -4.56
N GLY A 46 4.37 8.33 -4.02
CA GLY A 46 5.69 8.88 -4.37
C GLY A 46 6.88 7.99 -3.99
N TRP A 47 6.78 6.69 -4.31
CA TRP A 47 7.82 5.69 -4.08
C TRP A 47 8.92 5.69 -5.15
N GLU A 48 8.67 6.34 -6.28
CA GLU A 48 9.67 6.47 -7.33
C GLU A 48 10.93 7.16 -6.83
N GLY A 49 12.10 6.55 -7.06
CA GLY A 49 13.38 7.07 -6.61
C GLY A 49 14.35 5.99 -6.17
N SER A 50 15.49 6.41 -5.64
CA SER A 50 16.57 5.53 -5.22
C SER A 50 16.57 5.32 -3.71
N TYR A 51 16.95 4.12 -3.29
CA TYR A 51 16.94 3.66 -1.92
C TYR A 51 18.22 2.88 -1.62
N GLN A 52 18.77 3.11 -0.44
CA GLN A 52 19.99 2.48 0.04
C GLN A 52 19.71 1.65 1.29
N SER A 53 20.29 0.45 1.38
CA SER A 53 20.28 -0.36 2.60
C SER A 53 20.84 0.43 3.78
N ALA A 54 20.24 0.24 4.95
CA ALA A 54 20.75 0.79 6.19
C ALA A 54 21.99 0.04 6.73
N GLN A 55 22.25 -1.16 6.21
CA GLN A 55 23.25 -2.08 6.75
C GLN A 55 24.35 -2.47 5.75
N THR A 56 24.06 -2.44 4.46
CA THR A 56 24.93 -2.92 3.39
C THR A 56 25.09 -1.87 2.29
N GLU A 57 25.86 -2.19 1.25
CA GLU A 57 25.98 -1.39 0.03
C GLU A 57 24.86 -1.69 -0.98
N GLU A 58 23.94 -2.58 -0.64
CA GLU A 58 22.80 -2.91 -1.48
C GLU A 58 21.88 -1.70 -1.64
N HIS A 59 21.41 -1.50 -2.83
CA HIS A 59 20.54 -0.39 -3.17
C HIS A 59 19.64 -0.73 -4.35
N PHE A 60 18.55 0.01 -4.49
CA PHE A 60 17.67 -0.13 -5.64
C PHE A 60 17.06 1.20 -6.07
N THR A 61 16.57 1.22 -7.29
CA THR A 61 15.79 2.33 -7.84
C THR A 61 14.42 1.82 -8.27
N ILE A 62 13.37 2.49 -7.81
CA ILE A 62 11.99 2.27 -8.24
C ILE A 62 11.69 3.25 -9.38
N TYR A 63 11.16 2.73 -10.47
CA TYR A 63 10.76 3.51 -11.65
C TYR A 63 9.53 2.91 -12.33
N ASP A 64 8.97 3.60 -13.32
CA ASP A 64 7.77 3.18 -14.06
C ASP A 64 6.59 2.82 -13.11
N VAL A 65 6.35 3.66 -12.10
CA VAL A 65 5.29 3.45 -11.13
C VAL A 65 3.92 3.65 -11.77
N THR A 66 3.06 2.65 -11.64
CA THR A 66 1.69 2.60 -12.18
C THR A 66 0.69 2.33 -11.07
N ASP A 67 -0.59 2.21 -11.45
CA ASP A 67 -1.65 1.78 -10.52
C ASP A 67 -1.52 0.34 -10.06
N LYS A 68 -0.85 -0.50 -10.83
CA LYS A 68 -0.75 -1.94 -10.58
C LYS A 68 0.54 -2.35 -9.92
N GLY A 69 1.60 -1.59 -10.14
CA GLY A 69 2.92 -1.93 -9.65
C GLY A 69 4.00 -0.99 -10.20
N PHE A 70 5.22 -1.43 -10.17
CA PHE A 70 6.39 -0.66 -10.54
C PHE A 70 7.53 -1.60 -10.98
N LYS A 71 8.58 -1.00 -11.54
CA LYS A 71 9.83 -1.71 -11.84
C LYS A 71 10.90 -1.34 -10.85
N VAL A 72 11.78 -2.29 -10.59
CA VAL A 72 12.93 -2.14 -9.69
C VAL A 72 14.21 -2.54 -10.41
N GLU A 73 15.17 -1.64 -10.39
CA GLU A 73 16.56 -1.97 -10.65
C GLU A 73 17.24 -2.16 -9.30
N PHE A 74 17.61 -3.40 -8.96
CA PHE A 74 18.13 -3.78 -7.66
C PHE A 74 19.56 -4.27 -7.75
N TYR A 75 20.41 -3.72 -6.90
CA TYR A 75 21.81 -4.14 -6.73
C TYR A 75 21.93 -4.84 -5.39
N HIS A 76 22.11 -6.14 -5.41
CA HIS A 76 22.33 -6.95 -4.22
C HIS A 76 23.55 -7.87 -4.37
N PHE A 77 24.03 -8.41 -3.24
CA PHE A 77 25.19 -9.28 -3.25
C PHE A 77 24.82 -10.69 -3.68
N GLU A 78 25.49 -11.18 -4.72
CA GLU A 78 25.51 -12.56 -5.17
C GLU A 78 26.92 -13.07 -5.11
N GLU A 79 27.18 -14.16 -4.38
CA GLU A 79 28.52 -14.74 -4.19
C GLU A 79 29.61 -13.72 -3.76
N GLY A 80 29.20 -12.68 -3.03
CA GLY A 80 30.09 -11.62 -2.54
C GLY A 80 30.40 -10.50 -3.54
N LEU A 81 29.73 -10.50 -4.69
CA LEU A 81 29.79 -9.42 -5.69
C LEU A 81 28.45 -8.68 -5.71
N LEU A 82 28.50 -7.38 -5.86
CA LEU A 82 27.31 -6.55 -6.04
C LEU A 82 26.86 -6.65 -7.50
N GLU A 83 25.74 -7.32 -7.74
CA GLU A 83 25.20 -7.57 -9.07
C GLU A 83 23.85 -6.86 -9.25
N LYS A 84 23.56 -6.50 -10.50
CA LYS A 84 22.35 -5.81 -10.90
C LYS A 84 21.30 -6.80 -11.38
N PHE A 85 20.06 -6.61 -10.86
CA PHE A 85 18.88 -7.37 -11.26
C PHE A 85 17.71 -6.43 -11.52
N ASP A 86 16.90 -6.76 -12.51
CA ASP A 86 15.70 -6.02 -12.86
C ASP A 86 14.47 -6.85 -12.51
N TYR A 87 13.53 -6.28 -11.73
CA TYR A 87 12.31 -6.95 -11.29
C TYR A 87 11.07 -6.12 -11.62
N ASP A 88 10.01 -6.82 -12.01
CA ASP A 88 8.66 -6.28 -12.08
C ASP A 88 7.94 -6.60 -10.76
N MET A 89 7.28 -5.60 -10.17
CA MET A 89 6.59 -5.69 -8.90
C MET A 89 5.11 -5.36 -9.07
N GLU A 90 4.22 -6.12 -8.44
CA GLU A 90 2.79 -5.84 -8.39
C GLU A 90 2.34 -5.55 -6.95
N TYR A 91 1.39 -4.59 -6.80
CA TYR A 91 0.82 -4.30 -5.49
C TYR A 91 -0.13 -5.40 -5.06
N ASP A 92 0.05 -5.86 -3.82
CA ASP A 92 -0.78 -6.91 -3.21
C ASP A 92 -2.03 -6.35 -2.54
N ASN A 93 -2.08 -5.06 -2.30
CA ASN A 93 -3.18 -4.40 -1.60
C ASN A 93 -3.63 -3.10 -2.27
N ALA A 94 -4.88 -2.71 -2.01
CA ALA A 94 -5.48 -1.51 -2.55
C ALA A 94 -4.77 -0.22 -2.09
N ASP A 95 -4.18 -0.23 -0.91
CA ASP A 95 -3.48 0.92 -0.34
C ASP A 95 -2.06 1.08 -0.94
N ARG A 96 -1.63 0.13 -1.77
CA ARG A 96 -0.32 0.13 -2.44
C ARG A 96 0.84 0.26 -1.45
N THR A 97 0.72 -0.37 -0.30
CA THR A 97 1.73 -0.39 0.75
C THR A 97 2.51 -1.68 0.81
N ILE A 98 2.09 -2.69 0.04
CA ILE A 98 2.78 -3.97 -0.09
C ILE A 98 2.82 -4.33 -1.58
N ALA A 99 3.97 -4.79 -2.04
CA ALA A 99 4.15 -5.27 -3.39
C ALA A 99 5.05 -6.51 -3.41
N SER A 100 4.70 -7.46 -4.26
CA SER A 100 5.47 -8.69 -4.47
C SER A 100 6.04 -8.74 -5.89
N GLN A 101 7.13 -9.46 -6.03
CA GLN A 101 7.76 -9.72 -7.31
C GLN A 101 6.84 -10.54 -8.21
N VAL A 102 6.75 -10.13 -9.48
CA VAL A 102 5.99 -10.85 -10.50
C VAL A 102 6.73 -12.11 -10.92
N GLY A 103 5.99 -13.20 -11.03
CA GLY A 103 6.53 -14.52 -11.39
C GLY A 103 6.70 -15.43 -10.18
N SER A 104 7.06 -16.67 -10.44
CA SER A 104 7.34 -17.64 -9.38
C SER A 104 8.80 -17.55 -8.92
N ALA A 105 9.07 -18.07 -7.72
CA ALA A 105 10.44 -18.22 -7.24
C ALA A 105 11.32 -19.02 -8.20
N ASP A 106 10.74 -20.03 -8.86
CA ASP A 106 11.46 -20.85 -9.85
C ASP A 106 11.86 -20.03 -11.10
N ASP A 107 10.96 -19.13 -11.56
CA ASP A 107 11.24 -18.24 -12.71
C ASP A 107 12.29 -17.21 -12.37
N ASN A 108 12.38 -16.81 -11.12
CA ASN A 108 13.27 -15.77 -10.61
C ASN A 108 14.56 -16.31 -9.97
N GLY A 109 14.96 -17.53 -10.29
CA GLY A 109 16.18 -18.16 -9.75
C GLY A 109 16.11 -18.49 -8.26
N GLY A 110 14.90 -18.69 -7.73
CA GLY A 110 14.65 -19.01 -6.31
C GLY A 110 14.47 -17.78 -5.41
N TRP A 111 14.42 -16.56 -5.97
CA TRP A 111 14.22 -15.32 -5.22
C TRP A 111 12.79 -14.80 -5.38
N GLU A 112 12.20 -14.44 -4.27
CA GLU A 112 10.93 -13.71 -4.21
C GLU A 112 11.09 -12.51 -3.30
N TYR A 113 10.98 -11.33 -3.88
CA TYR A 113 11.03 -10.08 -3.13
C TYR A 113 9.64 -9.58 -2.79
N CYS A 114 9.45 -9.18 -1.54
CA CYS A 114 8.28 -8.46 -1.09
C CYS A 114 8.71 -7.11 -0.51
N PHE A 115 8.09 -6.04 -0.98
CA PHE A 115 8.35 -4.66 -0.56
C PHE A 115 7.20 -4.18 0.32
N ALA A 116 7.49 -3.70 1.51
CA ALA A 116 6.54 -3.05 2.40
C ALA A 116 6.92 -1.58 2.57
N PHE A 117 6.02 -0.70 2.18
CA PHE A 117 6.22 0.74 2.18
C PHE A 117 5.74 1.37 3.48
N GLY A 118 6.62 2.12 4.15
CA GLY A 118 6.31 2.77 5.41
C GLY A 118 7.01 4.11 5.59
N GLY A 119 6.28 5.21 5.45
CA GLY A 119 6.83 6.55 5.58
C GLY A 119 7.90 6.86 4.54
N SER A 120 9.15 7.03 4.94
CA SER A 120 10.30 7.27 4.05
C SER A 120 11.17 6.03 3.84
N ARG A 121 10.72 4.87 4.29
CA ARG A 121 11.48 3.62 4.28
C ARG A 121 10.73 2.55 3.53
N ILE A 122 11.50 1.64 2.95
CA ILE A 122 10.98 0.42 2.35
C ILE A 122 11.64 -0.75 3.07
N THR A 123 10.83 -1.67 3.60
CA THR A 123 11.32 -2.95 4.11
C THR A 123 11.21 -3.96 3.00
N VAL A 124 12.30 -4.60 2.67
CA VAL A 124 12.37 -5.66 1.66
C VAL A 124 12.60 -6.98 2.35
N THR A 125 11.79 -7.98 2.01
CA THR A 125 11.92 -9.35 2.51
C THR A 125 12.17 -10.30 1.36
N TRP A 126 13.02 -11.29 1.56
CA TRP A 126 13.32 -12.36 0.60
C TRP A 126 13.80 -13.60 1.34
N GLN A 127 13.29 -14.77 0.98
CA GLN A 127 13.72 -16.08 1.53
C GLN A 127 13.89 -16.10 3.07
N GLY A 128 13.03 -15.39 3.79
CA GLY A 128 13.11 -15.26 5.26
C GLY A 128 14.12 -14.25 5.77
N ASN A 129 14.86 -13.59 4.92
CA ASN A 129 15.68 -12.43 5.26
C ASN A 129 14.86 -11.14 5.20
N MET A 130 15.34 -10.09 5.85
CA MET A 130 14.71 -8.78 5.84
C MET A 130 15.76 -7.68 5.98
N ASP A 131 15.63 -6.63 5.18
CA ASP A 131 16.42 -5.41 5.32
C ASP A 131 15.55 -4.17 5.13
N THR A 132 16.05 -3.03 5.59
CA THR A 132 15.36 -1.74 5.50
C THR A 132 16.20 -0.76 4.69
N TYR A 133 15.54 -0.16 3.70
CA TYR A 133 16.14 0.79 2.76
C TYR A 133 15.58 2.19 3.01
N ASN A 134 16.47 3.15 3.07
CA ASN A 134 16.13 4.56 3.19
C ASN A 134 16.26 5.25 1.84
N ARG A 135 15.38 6.20 1.59
CA ARG A 135 15.46 7.03 0.38
C ARG A 135 16.73 7.89 0.40
N VAL A 136 17.43 7.96 -0.72
CA VAL A 136 18.65 8.77 -0.93
C VAL A 136 18.44 9.86 -1.97
#